data_797e45f822ca8e353d815229eca70a0e
#
_entry.id   797e45f822ca8e353d815229eca70a0e
#
_cell.length_a   1.000
_cell.length_b   1.000
_cell.length_c   1.000
_cell.angle_alpha   90.00
_cell.angle_beta   90.00
_cell.angle_gamma   90.00
#
_symmetry.space_group_name_H-M   'P 1'
#
loop_
_entity.id
_entity.type
_entity.pdbx_description
1 polymer ?
#
loop_
_entity_poly.entity_id
_entity_poly.type
_entity_poly.pdbx_seq_one_letter_code
_entity_poly.pdbx_strand_id
1 'polypeptide(L)'
;MEGMQKNTIDEPYLKRLFSHLKTINEHRYQVMKNCFACGLYRQGFTHDLSKYSFSEFHESVKYFQGTRSPYVYEKEHFGFAAGWLHHKGRNRHHWEYWYDVINGKWQPLEMPFNYFVEMVCDRVAACKIYQKEKYTKESALNYYLTRNDSLYMHPATNARLKYVLEEIALKGEDAVFQELKQQVKQWKKDGTVPAL
;
A
#
# COMPACT_ATOMS: atom_id res chain seq x y z
N MET A 1 21.05 -3.75 27.79
CA MET A 1 21.88 -3.52 26.59
C MET A 1 20.93 -3.51 25.39
N GLU A 2 20.46 -2.32 25.03
CA GLU A 2 19.63 -2.14 23.84
C GLU A 2 20.50 -2.42 22.62
N GLY A 3 20.14 -3.45 21.86
CA GLY A 3 20.78 -3.77 20.60
C GLY A 3 20.56 -2.62 19.62
N MET A 4 21.59 -1.81 19.39
CA MET A 4 21.64 -0.86 18.29
C MET A 4 21.29 -1.61 17.00
N GLN A 5 20.05 -1.38 16.48
CA GLN A 5 19.72 -1.83 15.13
C GLN A 5 20.71 -1.16 14.17
N LYS A 6 21.60 -1.98 13.59
CA LYS A 6 22.55 -1.52 12.57
C LYS A 6 21.77 -0.80 11.47
N ASN A 7 22.10 0.44 11.24
CA ASN A 7 21.50 1.24 10.19
C ASN A 7 21.90 0.61 8.84
N THR A 8 20.97 -0.02 8.13
CA THR A 8 21.25 -0.81 6.91
C THR A 8 21.81 0.02 5.76
N ILE A 9 21.80 1.36 5.86
CA ILE A 9 22.47 2.25 4.91
C ILE A 9 23.98 2.05 4.90
N ASP A 10 24.57 1.62 6.03
CA ASP A 10 25.99 1.31 6.15
C ASP A 10 26.38 -0.02 5.46
N GLU A 11 25.38 -0.78 5.00
CA GLU A 11 25.61 -2.03 4.29
C GLU A 11 26.06 -1.79 2.84
N PRO A 12 26.91 -2.68 2.27
CA PRO A 12 27.34 -2.58 0.88
C PRO A 12 26.17 -2.51 -0.09
N TYR A 13 26.30 -1.69 -1.12
CA TYR A 13 25.22 -1.46 -2.11
C TYR A 13 24.63 -2.77 -2.68
N LEU A 14 25.48 -3.73 -3.06
CA LEU A 14 25.01 -5.01 -3.59
C LEU A 14 24.15 -5.79 -2.58
N LYS A 15 24.52 -5.78 -1.31
CA LYS A 15 23.71 -6.45 -0.27
C LYS A 15 22.35 -5.76 -0.12
N ARG A 16 22.31 -4.43 -0.12
CA ARG A 16 21.04 -3.67 -0.09
C ARG A 16 20.20 -3.95 -1.33
N LEU A 17 20.80 -4.02 -2.51
CA LEU A 17 20.14 -4.33 -3.78
C LEU A 17 19.41 -5.67 -3.71
N PHE A 18 20.12 -6.75 -3.34
CA PHE A 18 19.48 -8.08 -3.25
C PHE A 18 18.44 -8.16 -2.14
N SER A 19 18.70 -7.54 -0.98
CA SER A 19 17.74 -7.51 0.13
C SER A 19 16.49 -6.72 -0.24
N HIS A 20 16.64 -5.59 -0.91
CA HIS A 20 15.51 -4.79 -1.39
C HIS A 20 14.71 -5.52 -2.46
N LEU A 21 15.37 -6.13 -3.44
CA LEU A 21 14.72 -6.94 -4.46
C LEU A 21 13.90 -8.08 -3.84
N LYS A 22 14.46 -8.76 -2.85
CA LYS A 22 13.75 -9.79 -2.09
C LYS A 22 12.50 -9.21 -1.41
N THR A 23 12.62 -8.08 -0.73
CA THR A 23 11.49 -7.42 -0.05
C THR A 23 10.39 -7.02 -1.04
N ILE A 24 10.74 -6.46 -2.21
CA ILE A 24 9.77 -6.13 -3.26
C ILE A 24 9.03 -7.38 -3.73
N ASN A 25 9.76 -8.48 -4.01
CA ASN A 25 9.17 -9.72 -4.49
C ASN A 25 8.23 -10.35 -3.46
N GLU A 26 8.62 -10.39 -2.19
CA GLU A 26 7.80 -10.91 -1.10
C GLU A 26 6.53 -10.08 -0.92
N HIS A 27 6.66 -8.75 -0.93
CA HIS A 27 5.52 -7.83 -0.84
C HIS A 27 4.56 -8.03 -2.01
N ARG A 28 5.04 -7.99 -3.26
CA ARG A 28 4.21 -8.20 -4.45
C ARG A 28 3.52 -9.56 -4.45
N TYR A 29 4.22 -10.62 -4.02
CA TYR A 29 3.62 -11.94 -3.89
C TYR A 29 2.48 -11.94 -2.86
N GLN A 30 2.67 -11.28 -1.71
CA GLN A 30 1.62 -11.17 -0.71
C GLN A 30 0.43 -10.35 -1.20
N VAL A 31 0.67 -9.22 -1.89
CA VAL A 31 -0.43 -8.43 -2.51
C VAL A 31 -1.16 -9.23 -3.57
N MET A 32 -0.43 -9.97 -4.42
CA MET A 32 -1.05 -10.86 -5.41
C MET A 32 -2.00 -11.86 -4.76
N LYS A 33 -1.58 -12.54 -3.68
CA LYS A 33 -2.43 -13.46 -2.92
C LYS A 33 -3.69 -12.77 -2.41
N ASN A 34 -3.55 -11.61 -1.78
CA ASN A 34 -4.66 -10.84 -1.24
C ASN A 34 -5.64 -10.41 -2.35
N CYS A 35 -5.11 -9.87 -3.45
CA CYS A 35 -5.91 -9.48 -4.62
C CYS A 35 -6.67 -10.67 -5.22
N PHE A 36 -6.04 -11.84 -5.30
CA PHE A 36 -6.70 -13.05 -5.81
C PHE A 36 -7.81 -13.51 -4.88
N ALA A 37 -7.60 -13.44 -3.56
CA ALA A 37 -8.63 -13.70 -2.58
C ALA A 37 -9.85 -12.77 -2.76
N CYS A 38 -9.63 -11.52 -3.18
CA CYS A 38 -10.66 -10.52 -3.49
C CYS A 38 -11.20 -10.60 -4.95
N GLY A 39 -10.71 -11.52 -5.80
CA GLY A 39 -11.13 -11.65 -7.20
C GLY A 39 -10.54 -10.59 -8.16
N LEU A 40 -9.45 -9.93 -7.76
CA LEU A 40 -8.72 -8.91 -8.54
C LEU A 40 -7.45 -9.51 -9.20
N TYR A 41 -7.63 -10.43 -10.14
CA TYR A 41 -6.51 -11.17 -10.73
C TYR A 41 -5.54 -10.27 -11.50
N ARG A 42 -6.06 -9.36 -12.36
CA ARG A 42 -5.22 -8.45 -13.15
C ARG A 42 -4.38 -7.56 -12.24
N GLN A 43 -5.01 -6.91 -11.26
CA GLN A 43 -4.30 -6.04 -10.30
C GLN A 43 -3.25 -6.82 -9.53
N GLY A 44 -3.56 -8.04 -9.05
CA GLY A 44 -2.59 -8.87 -8.34
C GLY A 44 -1.35 -9.17 -9.16
N PHE A 45 -1.48 -9.45 -10.47
CA PHE A 45 -0.31 -9.68 -11.34
C PHE A 45 0.47 -8.39 -11.65
N THR A 46 -0.23 -7.27 -11.85
CA THR A 46 0.39 -6.03 -12.32
C THR A 46 0.76 -5.07 -11.19
N HIS A 47 0.41 -5.40 -9.93
CA HIS A 47 0.69 -4.59 -8.78
C HIS A 47 2.17 -4.20 -8.72
N ASP A 48 2.43 -2.92 -8.57
CA ASP A 48 3.76 -2.37 -8.33
C ASP A 48 4.86 -2.78 -9.31
N LEU A 49 4.52 -3.10 -10.56
CA LEU A 49 5.54 -3.37 -11.59
C LEU A 49 6.49 -2.19 -11.80
N SER A 50 6.04 -0.97 -11.52
CA SER A 50 6.85 0.24 -11.60
C SER A 50 8.07 0.21 -10.66
N LYS A 51 8.00 -0.54 -9.55
CA LYS A 51 9.12 -0.71 -8.60
C LYS A 51 10.38 -1.33 -9.21
N TYR A 52 10.25 -2.00 -10.36
CA TYR A 52 11.42 -2.51 -11.10
C TYR A 52 11.97 -1.52 -12.13
N SER A 53 11.34 -0.36 -12.31
CA SER A 53 11.89 0.71 -13.14
C SER A 53 13.18 1.25 -12.51
N PHE A 54 14.11 1.70 -13.37
CA PHE A 54 15.36 2.28 -12.88
C PHE A 54 15.13 3.45 -11.92
N SER A 55 14.17 4.32 -12.24
CA SER A 55 13.84 5.50 -11.45
C SER A 55 13.34 5.20 -10.03
N GLU A 56 12.60 4.09 -9.83
CA GLU A 56 12.15 3.71 -8.49
C GLU A 56 13.15 2.80 -7.80
N PHE A 57 13.64 1.76 -8.50
CA PHE A 57 14.48 0.74 -7.91
C PHE A 57 15.82 1.28 -7.41
N HIS A 58 16.51 2.06 -8.26
CA HIS A 58 17.81 2.63 -7.90
C HIS A 58 17.71 3.55 -6.68
N GLU A 59 16.74 4.48 -6.67
CA GLU A 59 16.54 5.39 -5.53
C GLU A 59 16.16 4.61 -4.26
N SER A 60 15.27 3.64 -4.39
CA SER A 60 14.86 2.82 -3.24
C SER A 60 16.03 2.01 -2.65
N VAL A 61 16.94 1.47 -3.47
CA VAL A 61 18.13 0.75 -2.98
C VAL A 61 19.07 1.66 -2.20
N LYS A 62 19.22 2.94 -2.60
CA LYS A 62 20.05 3.91 -1.87
C LYS A 62 19.63 4.07 -0.42
N TYR A 63 18.31 4.08 -0.17
CA TYR A 63 17.74 4.39 1.15
C TYR A 63 17.13 3.19 1.85
N PHE A 64 17.32 1.98 1.32
CA PHE A 64 16.80 0.75 1.88
C PHE A 64 17.42 0.42 3.24
N GLN A 65 16.58 0.25 4.26
CA GLN A 65 16.96 -0.09 5.62
C GLN A 65 16.44 -1.47 6.09
N GLY A 66 15.57 -2.13 5.31
CA GLY A 66 14.99 -3.44 5.63
C GLY A 66 13.88 -3.44 6.69
N THR A 67 13.72 -2.37 7.46
CA THR A 67 12.74 -2.27 8.56
C THR A 67 11.52 -1.41 8.24
N ARG A 68 11.63 -0.58 7.22
CA ARG A 68 10.58 0.33 6.74
C ARG A 68 10.76 0.65 5.26
N SER A 69 9.75 1.28 4.66
CA SER A 69 9.86 1.74 3.28
C SER A 69 11.02 2.73 3.12
N PRO A 70 11.87 2.58 2.07
CA PRO A 70 12.96 3.52 1.78
C PRO A 70 12.48 4.96 1.56
N TYR A 71 11.25 5.15 1.06
CA TYR A 71 10.66 6.48 0.87
C TYR A 71 10.47 7.26 2.16
N VAL A 72 10.31 6.58 3.31
CA VAL A 72 10.20 7.25 4.61
C VAL A 72 11.51 7.93 4.97
N TYR A 73 12.64 7.22 4.83
CA TYR A 73 13.96 7.78 5.07
C TYR A 73 14.24 8.99 4.16
N GLU A 74 13.94 8.85 2.88
CA GLU A 74 14.15 9.91 1.88
C GLU A 74 13.36 11.17 2.22
N LYS A 75 12.08 11.03 2.61
CA LYS A 75 11.24 12.14 3.05
C LYS A 75 11.76 12.84 4.31
N GLU A 76 12.20 12.06 5.29
CA GLU A 76 12.76 12.60 6.56
C GLU A 76 14.03 13.43 6.35
N HIS A 77 14.86 13.05 5.36
CA HIS A 77 16.14 13.70 5.13
C HIS A 77 16.12 14.82 4.08
N PHE A 78 15.24 14.69 3.06
CA PHE A 78 15.21 15.61 1.91
C PHE A 78 13.88 16.36 1.76
N GLY A 79 12.91 16.11 2.64
CA GLY A 79 11.58 16.71 2.59
C GLY A 79 10.64 16.09 1.55
N PHE A 80 11.14 15.30 0.62
CA PHE A 80 10.36 14.55 -0.38
C PHE A 80 11.09 13.27 -0.77
N ALA A 81 10.38 12.37 -1.49
CA ALA A 81 10.96 11.16 -2.04
C ALA A 81 10.66 11.09 -3.54
N ALA A 82 11.72 11.15 -4.38
CA ALA A 82 11.59 11.15 -5.84
C ALA A 82 10.99 9.82 -6.34
N GLY A 83 11.48 8.70 -5.79
CA GLY A 83 10.93 7.37 -6.09
C GLY A 83 9.45 7.25 -5.73
N TRP A 84 9.01 7.87 -4.62
CA TRP A 84 7.61 7.90 -4.22
C TRP A 84 6.74 8.73 -5.17
N LEU A 85 7.22 9.89 -5.60
CA LEU A 85 6.48 10.73 -6.55
C LEU A 85 6.24 9.98 -7.87
N HIS A 86 7.26 9.28 -8.38
CA HIS A 86 7.12 8.44 -9.55
C HIS A 86 6.15 7.26 -9.28
N HIS A 87 6.30 6.59 -8.14
CA HIS A 87 5.51 5.44 -7.75
C HIS A 87 4.01 5.77 -7.65
N LYS A 88 3.65 6.75 -6.83
CA LYS A 88 2.25 7.13 -6.64
C LYS A 88 1.58 7.67 -7.92
N GLY A 89 2.34 8.29 -8.81
CA GLY A 89 1.84 8.78 -10.09
C GLY A 89 1.56 7.68 -11.14
N ARG A 90 2.05 6.45 -10.94
CA ARG A 90 1.87 5.30 -11.82
C ARG A 90 0.96 4.22 -11.27
N ASN A 91 0.77 4.19 -9.95
CA ASN A 91 0.04 3.13 -9.25
C ASN A 91 -1.28 3.66 -8.69
N ARG A 92 -2.37 3.31 -9.36
CA ARG A 92 -3.72 3.82 -9.08
C ARG A 92 -4.32 3.33 -7.76
N HIS A 93 -3.72 2.35 -7.11
CA HIS A 93 -4.11 1.91 -5.77
C HIS A 93 -3.63 2.86 -4.65
N HIS A 94 -2.82 3.86 -4.97
CA HIS A 94 -2.48 4.93 -4.04
C HIS A 94 -3.53 6.05 -4.12
N TRP A 95 -4.09 6.44 -2.96
CA TRP A 95 -5.10 7.49 -2.91
C TRP A 95 -4.56 8.84 -3.38
N GLU A 96 -3.27 9.09 -3.24
CA GLU A 96 -2.57 10.30 -3.69
C GLU A 96 -2.54 10.46 -5.22
N TYR A 97 -2.80 9.39 -5.97
CA TYR A 97 -3.02 9.47 -7.42
C TYR A 97 -4.32 10.20 -7.76
N TRP A 98 -5.32 10.11 -6.89
CA TRP A 98 -6.69 10.57 -7.10
C TRP A 98 -6.88 12.00 -6.61
N TYR A 99 -6.10 12.91 -7.19
CA TYR A 99 -6.24 14.36 -7.00
C TYR A 99 -6.30 15.04 -8.36
N ASP A 100 -7.19 16.05 -8.49
CA ASP A 100 -7.26 16.86 -9.70
C ASP A 100 -7.68 18.29 -9.36
N VAL A 101 -7.51 19.19 -10.33
CA VAL A 101 -7.95 20.59 -10.24
C VAL A 101 -9.38 20.70 -10.73
N ILE A 102 -10.33 20.81 -9.81
CA ILE A 102 -11.74 21.01 -10.10
C ILE A 102 -12.13 22.44 -9.74
N ASN A 103 -12.64 23.20 -10.71
CA ASN A 103 -13.00 24.62 -10.52
C ASN A 103 -11.85 25.46 -9.91
N GLY A 104 -10.63 25.23 -10.38
CA GLY A 104 -9.42 25.95 -9.94
C GLY A 104 -8.88 25.56 -8.57
N LYS A 105 -9.40 24.51 -7.94
CA LYS A 105 -8.96 24.02 -6.62
C LYS A 105 -8.51 22.57 -6.68
N TRP A 106 -7.39 22.26 -6.07
CA TRP A 106 -6.98 20.87 -5.85
C TRP A 106 -7.98 20.16 -4.94
N GLN A 107 -8.53 19.06 -5.42
CA GLN A 107 -9.54 18.27 -4.69
C GLN A 107 -9.24 16.77 -4.82
N PRO A 108 -9.48 15.99 -3.74
CA PRO A 108 -9.44 14.55 -3.82
C PRO A 108 -10.64 14.03 -4.63
N LEU A 109 -10.40 13.01 -5.45
CA LEU A 109 -11.43 12.28 -6.19
C LEU A 109 -11.71 10.96 -5.48
N GLU A 110 -12.96 10.48 -5.59
CA GLU A 110 -13.30 9.15 -5.10
C GLU A 110 -12.55 8.09 -5.88
N MET A 111 -11.89 7.21 -5.15
CA MET A 111 -11.13 6.11 -5.74
C MET A 111 -12.08 5.06 -6.32
N PRO A 112 -11.90 4.62 -7.59
CA PRO A 112 -12.70 3.53 -8.15
C PRO A 112 -12.54 2.25 -7.34
N PHE A 113 -13.62 1.49 -7.22
CA PHE A 113 -13.73 0.39 -6.25
C PHE A 113 -12.64 -0.69 -6.39
N ASN A 114 -12.26 -1.05 -7.60
CA ASN A 114 -11.19 -2.04 -7.83
C ASN A 114 -9.82 -1.56 -7.32
N TYR A 115 -9.48 -0.28 -7.46
CA TYR A 115 -8.23 0.28 -6.93
C TYR A 115 -8.32 0.48 -5.41
N PHE A 116 -9.50 0.79 -4.89
CA PHE A 116 -9.75 0.80 -3.46
C PHE A 116 -9.47 -0.57 -2.83
N VAL A 117 -10.01 -1.66 -3.39
CA VAL A 117 -9.76 -3.01 -2.88
C VAL A 117 -8.29 -3.39 -3.02
N GLU A 118 -7.63 -3.00 -4.11
CA GLU A 118 -6.18 -3.19 -4.28
C GLU A 118 -5.39 -2.45 -3.19
N MET A 119 -5.76 -1.20 -2.84
CA MET A 119 -5.17 -0.44 -1.74
C MET A 119 -5.29 -1.17 -0.39
N VAL A 120 -6.45 -1.76 -0.10
CA VAL A 120 -6.64 -2.56 1.12
C VAL A 120 -5.70 -3.77 1.11
N CYS A 121 -5.63 -4.50 0.00
CA CYS A 121 -4.75 -5.66 -0.18
C CYS A 121 -3.27 -5.29 0.03
N ASP A 122 -2.85 -4.13 -0.49
CA ASP A 122 -1.50 -3.59 -0.35
C ASP A 122 -1.18 -3.23 1.10
N ARG A 123 -2.07 -2.49 1.80
CA ARG A 123 -1.87 -2.11 3.20
C ARG A 123 -1.72 -3.31 4.12
N VAL A 124 -2.56 -4.34 3.96
CA VAL A 124 -2.44 -5.59 4.72
C VAL A 124 -1.12 -6.29 4.42
N ALA A 125 -0.74 -6.39 3.15
CA ALA A 125 0.52 -7.01 2.75
C ALA A 125 1.73 -6.25 3.29
N ALA A 126 1.75 -4.92 3.24
CA ALA A 126 2.82 -4.10 3.78
C ALA A 126 2.99 -4.33 5.29
N CYS A 127 1.89 -4.38 6.06
CA CYS A 127 1.95 -4.68 7.48
C CYS A 127 2.57 -6.06 7.74
N LYS A 128 2.21 -7.10 6.98
CA LYS A 128 2.80 -8.44 7.10
C LYS A 128 4.30 -8.45 6.82
N ILE A 129 4.73 -7.79 5.75
CA ILE A 129 6.14 -7.78 5.34
C ILE A 129 7.02 -7.04 6.35
N TYR A 130 6.57 -5.90 6.86
CA TYR A 130 7.39 -5.10 7.77
C TYR A 130 7.27 -5.52 9.24
N GLN A 131 6.14 -6.07 9.67
CA GLN A 131 5.93 -6.49 11.06
C GLN A 131 6.28 -7.96 11.31
N LYS A 132 6.27 -8.80 10.28
CA LYS A 132 6.58 -10.24 10.35
C LYS A 132 5.77 -10.94 11.46
N GLU A 133 6.43 -11.56 12.44
CA GLU A 133 5.80 -12.26 13.57
C GLU A 133 4.99 -11.34 14.50
N LYS A 134 5.19 -10.03 14.39
CA LYS A 134 4.40 -9.03 15.16
C LYS A 134 3.10 -8.64 14.47
N TYR A 135 2.88 -9.12 13.25
CA TYR A 135 1.64 -8.84 12.53
C TYR A 135 0.44 -9.44 13.26
N THR A 136 -0.59 -8.63 13.42
CA THR A 136 -1.90 -9.03 13.92
C THR A 136 -3.00 -8.49 13.01
N LYS A 137 -4.23 -8.97 13.14
CA LYS A 137 -5.35 -8.49 12.35
C LYS A 137 -5.65 -6.99 12.55
N GLU A 138 -5.24 -6.41 13.66
CA GLU A 138 -5.36 -4.98 13.98
C GLU A 138 -4.27 -4.13 13.33
N SER A 139 -3.22 -4.73 12.80
CA SER A 139 -2.02 -4.02 12.32
C SER A 139 -2.31 -2.96 11.27
N ALA A 140 -3.16 -3.28 10.28
CA ALA A 140 -3.49 -2.34 9.21
C ALA A 140 -4.39 -1.18 9.70
N LEU A 141 -5.30 -1.45 10.63
CA LEU A 141 -6.11 -0.40 11.28
C LEU A 141 -5.23 0.51 12.14
N ASN A 142 -4.36 -0.06 12.97
CA ASN A 142 -3.45 0.72 13.81
C ASN A 142 -2.54 1.63 12.96
N TYR A 143 -2.00 1.10 11.85
CA TYR A 143 -1.21 1.91 10.92
C TYR A 143 -2.03 3.06 10.33
N TYR A 144 -3.28 2.82 9.92
CA TYR A 144 -4.17 3.85 9.41
C TYR A 144 -4.44 4.95 10.46
N LEU A 145 -4.71 4.58 11.71
CA LEU A 145 -5.03 5.51 12.80
C LEU A 145 -3.83 6.40 13.20
N THR A 146 -2.59 5.94 12.96
CA THR A 146 -1.37 6.73 13.24
C THR A 146 -1.03 7.73 12.15
N ARG A 147 -1.74 7.72 11.02
CA ARG A 147 -1.47 8.61 9.88
C ARG A 147 -2.53 9.67 9.72
N ASN A 148 -2.13 10.79 9.11
CA ASN A 148 -3.05 11.88 8.77
C ASN A 148 -3.66 11.73 7.36
N ASP A 149 -3.59 10.56 6.75
CA ASP A 149 -4.11 10.29 5.39
C ASP A 149 -5.60 10.65 5.28
N SER A 150 -6.36 10.45 6.36
CA SER A 150 -7.80 10.77 6.46
C SER A 150 -8.13 12.24 6.21
N LEU A 151 -7.20 13.15 6.44
CA LEU A 151 -7.39 14.60 6.22
C LEU A 151 -7.34 14.99 4.73
N TYR A 152 -6.72 14.14 3.91
CA TYR A 152 -6.43 14.44 2.51
C TYR A 152 -7.18 13.53 1.54
N MET A 153 -7.60 12.35 1.99
CA MET A 153 -8.32 11.39 1.16
C MET A 153 -9.76 11.85 0.90
N HIS A 154 -10.31 11.49 -0.28
CA HIS A 154 -11.73 11.73 -0.55
C HIS A 154 -12.61 11.12 0.57
N PRO A 155 -13.62 11.85 1.09
CA PRO A 155 -14.39 11.39 2.26
C PRO A 155 -15.01 10.00 2.11
N ALA A 156 -15.59 9.68 0.96
CA ALA A 156 -16.18 8.35 0.72
C ALA A 156 -15.12 7.25 0.68
N THR A 157 -13.95 7.50 0.05
CA THR A 157 -12.82 6.56 0.04
C THR A 157 -12.31 6.33 1.46
N ASN A 158 -12.15 7.40 2.23
CA ASN A 158 -11.67 7.34 3.62
C ASN A 158 -12.63 6.58 4.54
N ALA A 159 -13.94 6.88 4.46
CA ALA A 159 -14.96 6.19 5.26
C ALA A 159 -14.97 4.68 4.96
N ARG A 160 -14.92 4.32 3.67
CA ARG A 160 -14.86 2.92 3.25
C ARG A 160 -13.57 2.23 3.71
N LEU A 161 -12.42 2.92 3.65
CA LEU A 161 -11.15 2.37 4.12
C LEU A 161 -11.20 2.08 5.62
N LYS A 162 -11.65 3.06 6.41
CA LYS A 162 -11.80 2.91 7.86
C LYS A 162 -12.68 1.71 8.19
N TYR A 163 -13.88 1.64 7.59
CA TYR A 163 -14.82 0.54 7.79
C TYR A 163 -14.19 -0.83 7.48
N VAL A 164 -13.57 -0.99 6.32
CA VAL A 164 -12.97 -2.27 5.92
C VAL A 164 -11.82 -2.67 6.84
N LEU A 165 -11.00 -1.71 7.30
CA LEU A 165 -9.92 -2.01 8.25
C LEU A 165 -10.45 -2.36 9.65
N GLU A 166 -11.55 -1.75 10.11
CA GLU A 166 -12.25 -2.12 11.34
C GLU A 166 -12.83 -3.54 11.24
N GLU A 167 -13.42 -3.90 10.11
CA GLU A 167 -13.92 -5.25 9.85
C GLU A 167 -12.79 -6.30 9.82
N ILE A 168 -11.64 -5.95 9.22
CA ILE A 168 -10.46 -6.83 9.26
C ILE A 168 -9.97 -7.02 10.70
N ALA A 169 -9.91 -5.96 11.48
CA ALA A 169 -9.53 -6.03 12.89
C ALA A 169 -10.51 -6.86 13.73
N LEU A 170 -11.78 -6.88 13.36
CA LEU A 170 -12.81 -7.66 14.05
C LEU A 170 -12.81 -9.13 13.61
N LYS A 171 -12.94 -9.40 12.32
CA LYS A 171 -13.22 -10.72 11.73
C LYS A 171 -11.98 -11.44 11.19
N GLY A 172 -10.88 -10.72 10.98
CA GLY A 172 -9.71 -11.18 10.24
C GLY A 172 -9.83 -10.96 8.72
N GLU A 173 -8.68 -10.92 8.07
CA GLU A 173 -8.58 -10.58 6.64
C GLU A 173 -9.25 -11.60 5.72
N ASP A 174 -9.18 -12.89 6.02
CA ASP A 174 -9.72 -13.93 5.15
C ASP A 174 -11.25 -13.80 4.99
N ALA A 175 -11.96 -13.52 6.10
CA ALA A 175 -13.40 -13.30 6.08
C ALA A 175 -13.76 -12.07 5.24
N VAL A 176 -13.08 -10.94 5.50
CA VAL A 176 -13.33 -9.68 4.80
C VAL A 176 -12.96 -9.76 3.31
N PHE A 177 -11.88 -10.46 2.97
CA PHE A 177 -11.50 -10.66 1.56
C PHE A 177 -12.53 -11.48 0.78
N GLN A 178 -13.21 -12.45 1.41
CA GLN A 178 -14.32 -13.15 0.79
C GLN A 178 -15.55 -12.23 0.59
N GLU A 179 -15.86 -11.37 1.55
CA GLU A 179 -16.91 -10.36 1.40
C GLU A 179 -16.57 -9.38 0.25
N LEU A 180 -15.34 -8.85 0.23
CA LEU A 180 -14.86 -7.99 -0.86
C LEU A 180 -14.89 -8.68 -2.22
N LYS A 181 -14.63 -10.00 -2.29
CA LYS A 181 -14.72 -10.77 -3.54
C LYS A 181 -16.14 -10.77 -4.11
N GLN A 182 -17.15 -10.92 -3.26
CA GLN A 182 -18.55 -10.86 -3.72
C GLN A 182 -18.90 -9.44 -4.19
N GLN A 183 -18.43 -8.42 -3.47
CA GLN A 183 -18.62 -7.03 -3.83
C GLN A 183 -17.91 -6.69 -5.16
N VAL A 184 -16.67 -7.15 -5.37
CA VAL A 184 -15.95 -6.99 -6.64
C VAL A 184 -16.67 -7.69 -7.78
N LYS A 185 -17.24 -8.88 -7.55
CA LYS A 185 -18.04 -9.59 -8.55
C LYS A 185 -19.27 -8.79 -8.95
N GLN A 186 -19.99 -8.23 -7.98
CA GLN A 186 -21.16 -7.38 -8.26
C GLN A 186 -20.76 -6.10 -9.00
N TRP A 187 -19.72 -5.41 -8.51
CA TRP A 187 -19.21 -4.20 -9.17
C TRP A 187 -18.79 -4.45 -10.63
N LYS A 188 -18.15 -5.58 -10.94
CA LYS A 188 -17.78 -5.97 -12.30
C LYS A 188 -18.99 -6.22 -13.20
N LYS A 189 -20.13 -6.61 -12.64
CA LYS A 189 -21.34 -6.94 -13.37
C LYS A 189 -22.14 -5.69 -13.79
N ASP A 190 -22.26 -4.72 -12.89
CA ASP A 190 -23.18 -3.59 -13.07
C ASP A 190 -22.62 -2.22 -12.64
N GLY A 191 -21.36 -2.15 -12.21
CA GLY A 191 -20.75 -0.91 -11.76
C GLY A 191 -21.18 -0.44 -10.38
N THR A 192 -22.04 -1.17 -9.67
CA THR A 192 -22.53 -0.78 -8.35
C THR A 192 -21.40 -0.83 -7.34
N VAL A 193 -21.07 0.31 -6.73
CA VAL A 193 -20.17 0.38 -5.59
C VAL A 193 -20.97 0.05 -4.34
N PRO A 194 -20.59 -0.98 -3.57
CA PRO A 194 -21.34 -1.36 -2.35
C PRO A 194 -21.44 -0.21 -1.37
N ALA A 195 -22.59 -0.09 -0.71
CA ALA A 195 -22.72 0.75 0.48
C ALA A 195 -21.82 0.19 1.61
N LEU A 196 -21.46 1.07 2.54
CA LEU A 196 -20.71 0.70 3.74
C LEU A 196 -21.58 -0.12 4.70
#